data_29f9c2125494e79ac0118df42df2fdc8
#
_entry.id   29f9c2125494e79ac0118df42df2fdc8
#
_cell.length_a   1.000
_cell.length_b   1.000
_cell.length_c   1.000
_cell.angle_alpha   90.00
_cell.angle_beta   90.00
_cell.angle_gamma   90.00
#
_symmetry.space_group_name_H-M   'P 1'
#
loop_
_entity.id
_entity.type
_entity.pdbx_description
1 polymer ?
#
loop_
_entity_poly.entity_id
_entity_poly.type
_entity_poly.pdbx_seq_one_letter_code
_entity_poly.pdbx_strand_id
1 'polypeptide(L)'
;MIERIKSEGEASPADLLITVDAGRLWRAEQAAIFQPINSPILSERLPDNMRHPDGLWVGLSKRARVIVYHAEAGLPNPLSDYSDLANPAHQGKVCIRSSSNIYNQSLLASIIA
;
A
#
# COMPACT_ATOMS: atom_id res chain seq x y z
N MET A 1 -14.16 -6.50 -6.19
CA MET A 1 -14.60 -6.54 -4.76
C MET A 1 -15.23 -5.21 -4.36
N ILE A 2 -14.53 -4.09 -4.33
CA ILE A 2 -15.10 -2.76 -3.99
C ILE A 2 -16.33 -2.44 -4.85
N GLU A 3 -16.23 -2.54 -6.18
CA GLU A 3 -17.34 -2.29 -7.09
C GLU A 3 -18.56 -3.19 -6.84
N ARG A 4 -18.32 -4.43 -6.41
CA ARG A 4 -19.40 -5.34 -6.05
C ARG A 4 -20.14 -4.87 -4.80
N ILE A 5 -19.41 -4.56 -3.71
CA ILE A 5 -20.01 -4.04 -2.48
C ILE A 5 -20.80 -2.76 -2.77
N LYS A 6 -20.21 -1.86 -3.58
CA LYS A 6 -20.85 -0.63 -4.00
C LYS A 6 -22.15 -0.86 -4.80
N SER A 7 -22.13 -1.83 -5.72
CA SER A 7 -23.32 -2.14 -6.55
C SER A 7 -24.44 -2.83 -5.76
N GLU A 8 -24.08 -3.61 -4.77
CA GLU A 8 -25.03 -4.29 -3.87
C GLU A 8 -25.63 -3.32 -2.82
N GLY A 9 -24.89 -2.26 -2.48
CA GLY A 9 -25.33 -1.24 -1.52
C GLY A 9 -25.73 -1.85 -0.17
N GLU A 10 -26.88 -1.45 0.37
CA GLU A 10 -27.41 -1.96 1.65
C GLU A 10 -27.76 -3.46 1.64
N ALA A 11 -27.90 -4.06 0.46
CA ALA A 11 -28.12 -5.49 0.31
C ALA A 11 -26.83 -6.31 0.29
N SER A 12 -25.66 -5.68 0.43
CA SER A 12 -24.39 -6.39 0.45
C SER A 12 -24.28 -7.26 1.70
N PRO A 13 -23.94 -8.56 1.55
CA PRO A 13 -23.71 -9.45 2.69
C PRO A 13 -22.31 -9.27 3.31
N ALA A 14 -21.54 -8.28 2.88
CA ALA A 14 -20.16 -8.09 3.30
C ALA A 14 -20.07 -7.26 4.59
N ASP A 15 -19.69 -7.88 5.69
CA ASP A 15 -19.43 -7.20 6.97
C ASP A 15 -18.01 -6.63 7.06
N LEU A 16 -17.04 -7.26 6.39
CA LEU A 16 -15.64 -6.88 6.45
C LEU A 16 -15.00 -6.90 5.06
N LEU A 17 -14.18 -5.87 4.78
CA LEU A 17 -13.32 -5.82 3.61
C LEU A 17 -11.85 -5.97 4.06
N ILE A 18 -11.25 -7.12 3.80
CA ILE A 18 -9.82 -7.34 4.02
C ILE A 18 -9.10 -7.20 2.67
N THR A 19 -8.15 -6.30 2.61
CA THR A 19 -7.39 -6.05 1.38
C THR A 19 -5.92 -5.81 1.68
N VAL A 20 -5.13 -5.69 0.64
CA VAL A 20 -3.71 -5.37 0.69
C VAL A 20 -3.50 -3.97 0.14
N ASP A 21 -2.55 -3.24 0.72
CA ASP A 21 -2.11 -1.92 0.27
C ASP A 21 -3.07 -0.75 0.62
N ALA A 22 -2.49 0.32 1.12
CA ALA A 22 -3.21 1.53 1.51
C ALA A 22 -3.99 2.17 0.35
N GLY A 23 -3.49 2.08 -0.88
CA GLY A 23 -4.18 2.60 -2.05
C GLY A 23 -5.52 1.92 -2.33
N ARG A 24 -5.70 0.66 -1.93
CA ARG A 24 -7.01 0.00 -2.02
C ARG A 24 -7.95 0.43 -0.91
N LEU A 25 -7.44 0.65 0.29
CA LEU A 25 -8.23 1.21 1.40
C LEU A 25 -8.71 2.62 1.04
N TRP A 26 -7.82 3.46 0.50
CA TRP A 26 -8.19 4.78 0.02
C TRP A 26 -9.30 4.74 -1.05
N ARG A 27 -9.23 3.82 -2.03
CA ARG A 27 -10.29 3.67 -3.05
C ARG A 27 -11.62 3.25 -2.44
N ALA A 28 -11.61 2.38 -1.43
CA ALA A 28 -12.81 1.96 -0.74
C ALA A 28 -13.43 3.10 0.09
N GLU A 29 -12.59 3.93 0.70
CA GLU A 29 -12.96 5.15 1.40
C GLU A 29 -13.61 6.16 0.45
N GLN A 30 -13.00 6.43 -0.72
CA GLN A 30 -13.59 7.29 -1.76
C GLN A 30 -14.94 6.75 -2.28
N ALA A 31 -15.16 5.44 -2.20
CA ALA A 31 -16.42 4.81 -2.53
C ALA A 31 -17.46 4.85 -1.40
N ALA A 32 -17.11 5.44 -0.24
CA ALA A 32 -17.95 5.58 0.96
C ALA A 32 -18.59 4.25 1.44
N ILE A 33 -17.82 3.13 1.34
CA ILE A 33 -18.33 1.81 1.74
C ILE A 33 -17.93 1.41 3.16
N PHE A 34 -17.22 2.27 3.88
CA PHE A 34 -16.80 2.03 5.26
C PHE A 34 -17.69 2.73 6.27
N GLN A 35 -17.78 2.14 7.45
CA GLN A 35 -18.34 2.73 8.66
C GLN A 35 -17.25 2.83 9.72
N PRO A 36 -17.30 3.86 10.61
CA PRO A 36 -16.32 4.00 11.68
C PRO A 36 -16.32 2.80 12.64
N ILE A 37 -15.13 2.30 12.94
CA ILE A 37 -14.90 1.23 13.92
C ILE A 37 -14.47 1.86 15.23
N ASN A 38 -15.34 1.83 16.23
CA ASN A 38 -15.05 2.31 17.59
C ASN A 38 -14.65 1.13 18.47
N SER A 39 -13.36 0.83 18.55
CA SER A 39 -12.83 -0.28 19.35
C SER A 39 -11.66 0.19 20.23
N PRO A 40 -11.83 0.22 21.54
CA PRO A 40 -10.74 0.54 22.47
C PRO A 40 -9.54 -0.40 22.31
N ILE A 41 -9.79 -1.68 22.03
CA ILE A 41 -8.73 -2.67 21.82
C ILE A 41 -7.86 -2.33 20.60
N LEU A 42 -8.48 -1.90 19.50
CA LEU A 42 -7.73 -1.49 18.31
C LEU A 42 -6.95 -0.19 18.57
N SER A 43 -7.53 0.72 19.31
CA SER A 43 -6.88 1.98 19.68
C SER A 43 -5.67 1.77 20.58
N GLU A 44 -5.74 0.81 21.50
CA GLU A 44 -4.65 0.46 22.40
C GLU A 44 -3.52 -0.31 21.70
N ARG A 45 -3.87 -1.24 20.79
CA ARG A 45 -2.91 -2.18 20.21
C ARG A 45 -2.26 -1.71 18.92
N LEU A 46 -2.90 -0.81 18.18
CA LEU A 46 -2.41 -0.34 16.89
C LEU A 46 -1.89 1.09 16.99
N PRO A 47 -0.69 1.38 16.49
CA PRO A 47 -0.16 2.74 16.46
C PRO A 47 -0.99 3.63 15.52
N ASP A 48 -0.98 4.93 15.77
CA ASP A 48 -1.80 5.90 15.02
C ASP A 48 -1.56 5.87 13.50
N ASN A 49 -0.32 5.67 13.08
CA ASN A 49 0.03 5.56 11.66
C ASN A 49 -0.46 4.27 10.98
N MET A 50 -1.14 3.38 11.70
CA MET A 50 -1.81 2.19 11.17
C MET A 50 -3.34 2.26 11.32
N ARG A 51 -3.89 3.42 11.64
CA ARG A 51 -5.33 3.63 11.81
C ARG A 51 -5.78 4.84 11.01
N HIS A 52 -6.96 4.76 10.44
CA HIS A 52 -7.59 5.94 9.86
C HIS A 52 -7.98 6.93 10.98
N PRO A 53 -7.78 8.25 10.81
CA PRO A 53 -8.15 9.25 11.84
C PRO A 53 -9.61 9.14 12.29
N ASP A 54 -10.52 8.90 11.36
CA ASP A 54 -11.96 8.76 11.63
C ASP A 54 -12.39 7.29 11.83
N GLY A 55 -11.45 6.37 12.04
CA GLY A 55 -11.73 4.96 12.34
C GLY A 55 -12.26 4.12 11.19
N LEU A 56 -12.16 4.56 9.93
CA LEU A 56 -12.74 3.87 8.77
C LEU A 56 -12.03 2.56 8.42
N TRP A 57 -10.75 2.44 8.77
CA TRP A 57 -9.96 1.23 8.52
C TRP A 57 -8.77 1.13 9.49
N VAL A 58 -8.19 -0.06 9.57
CA VAL A 58 -6.99 -0.34 10.35
C VAL A 58 -6.01 -1.18 9.53
N GLY A 59 -4.71 -0.97 9.76
CA GLY A 59 -3.63 -1.79 9.19
C GLY A 59 -3.21 -2.87 10.18
N LEU A 60 -3.25 -4.13 9.73
CA LEU A 60 -2.88 -5.29 10.55
C LEU A 60 -1.42 -5.72 10.35
N SER A 61 -0.79 -5.31 9.26
CA SER A 61 0.59 -5.68 8.95
C SER A 61 1.27 -4.59 8.10
N LYS A 62 2.60 -4.56 8.14
CA LYS A 62 3.43 -3.70 7.29
C LYS A 62 4.20 -4.54 6.28
N ARG A 63 4.39 -4.01 5.08
CA ARG A 63 5.33 -4.54 4.09
C ARG A 63 6.34 -3.47 3.72
N ALA A 64 7.59 -3.87 3.66
CA ALA A 64 8.64 -3.04 3.07
C ALA A 64 8.85 -3.47 1.61
N ARG A 65 9.07 -2.52 0.72
CA ARG A 65 9.66 -2.76 -0.58
C ARG A 65 11.14 -2.48 -0.46
N VAL A 66 11.91 -3.47 -0.83
CA VAL A 66 13.36 -3.40 -0.74
C VAL A 66 13.94 -3.60 -2.13
N ILE A 67 15.10 -3.01 -2.37
CA ILE A 67 15.88 -3.26 -3.55
C ILE A 67 16.60 -4.60 -3.34
N VAL A 68 16.44 -5.52 -4.30
CA VAL A 68 17.08 -6.85 -4.28
C VAL A 68 17.99 -6.95 -5.47
N TYR A 69 19.18 -7.46 -5.29
CA TYR A 69 20.15 -7.69 -6.35
C TYR A 69 20.89 -9.01 -6.15
N HIS A 70 21.51 -9.53 -7.20
CA HIS A 70 22.30 -10.75 -7.15
C HIS A 70 23.66 -10.46 -6.49
N ALA A 71 23.89 -11.04 -5.32
CA ALA A 71 25.06 -10.72 -4.50
C ALA A 71 26.40 -10.97 -5.20
N GLU A 72 26.52 -12.09 -5.95
CA GLU A 72 27.74 -12.44 -6.68
C GLU A 72 28.02 -11.52 -7.87
N ALA A 73 26.96 -11.08 -8.56
CA ALA A 73 27.10 -10.14 -9.68
C ALA A 73 27.39 -8.71 -9.19
N GLY A 74 27.08 -8.43 -7.93
CA GLY A 74 27.23 -7.11 -7.34
C GLY A 74 26.31 -6.06 -7.95
N LEU A 75 26.59 -4.81 -7.63
CA LEU A 75 25.92 -3.64 -8.18
C LEU A 75 26.90 -2.82 -9.02
N PRO A 76 26.45 -2.28 -10.17
CA PRO A 76 27.30 -1.40 -10.98
C PRO A 76 27.65 -0.09 -10.25
N ASN A 77 26.82 0.33 -9.31
CA ASN A 77 27.04 1.45 -8.40
C ASN A 77 26.34 1.16 -7.06
N PRO A 78 26.89 1.56 -5.90
CA PRO A 78 26.25 1.39 -4.62
C PRO A 78 24.85 2.02 -4.58
N LEU A 79 23.93 1.40 -3.84
CA LEU A 79 22.56 1.86 -3.61
C LEU A 79 22.36 2.07 -2.12
N SER A 80 21.98 3.27 -1.74
CA SER A 80 21.61 3.65 -0.37
C SER A 80 20.11 3.86 -0.25
N ASP A 81 19.50 4.39 -1.29
CA ASP A 81 18.05 4.61 -1.35
C ASP A 81 17.51 4.45 -2.80
N TYR A 82 16.23 4.75 -2.96
CA TYR A 82 15.56 4.62 -4.26
C TYR A 82 16.02 5.65 -5.30
N SER A 83 16.50 6.81 -4.89
CA SER A 83 16.98 7.85 -5.81
C SER A 83 18.24 7.42 -6.57
N ASP A 84 19.05 6.56 -5.97
CA ASP A 84 20.26 6.02 -6.59
C ASP A 84 19.97 5.18 -7.84
N LEU A 85 18.75 4.63 -7.95
CA LEU A 85 18.31 3.91 -9.15
C LEU A 85 18.25 4.80 -10.40
N ALA A 86 18.20 6.11 -10.24
CA ALA A 86 18.25 7.06 -11.35
C ALA A 86 19.66 7.22 -11.95
N ASN A 87 20.70 6.68 -11.31
CA ASN A 87 22.05 6.72 -11.83
C ASN A 87 22.13 5.99 -13.18
N PRO A 88 22.73 6.59 -14.23
CA PRO A 88 22.86 5.97 -15.55
C PRO A 88 23.52 4.58 -15.53
N ALA A 89 24.35 4.26 -14.55
CA ALA A 89 24.97 2.94 -14.40
C ALA A 89 23.93 1.81 -14.22
N HIS A 90 22.72 2.12 -13.77
CA HIS A 90 21.60 1.17 -13.59
C HIS A 90 20.65 1.12 -14.78
N GLN A 91 20.89 1.91 -15.83
CA GLN A 91 20.01 1.92 -17.02
C GLN A 91 19.88 0.53 -17.64
N GLY A 92 18.64 0.09 -17.89
CA GLY A 92 18.35 -1.22 -18.45
C GLY A 92 18.54 -2.40 -17.48
N LYS A 93 18.92 -2.16 -16.23
CA LYS A 93 19.17 -3.19 -15.20
C LYS A 93 18.13 -3.24 -14.10
N VAL A 94 17.22 -2.28 -14.06
CA VAL A 94 16.15 -2.19 -13.06
C VAL A 94 14.93 -2.97 -13.52
N CYS A 95 14.53 -3.98 -12.74
CA CYS A 95 13.30 -4.71 -12.93
C CYS A 95 12.26 -4.25 -11.90
N ILE A 96 11.18 -3.66 -12.38
CA ILE A 96 10.11 -3.13 -11.55
C ILE A 96 8.75 -3.61 -12.08
N ARG A 97 7.75 -3.70 -11.20
CA ARG A 97 6.39 -4.05 -11.61
C ARG A 97 5.78 -2.98 -12.51
N SER A 98 4.76 -3.39 -13.29
CA SER A 98 3.98 -2.47 -14.14
C SER A 98 3.47 -1.27 -13.35
N SER A 99 3.43 -0.11 -14.02
CA SER A 99 2.85 1.14 -13.49
C SER A 99 1.36 1.03 -13.15
N SER A 100 0.64 0.07 -13.73
CA SER A 100 -0.75 -0.24 -13.38
C SER A 100 -0.90 -1.00 -12.06
N ASN A 101 0.20 -1.52 -11.51
CA ASN A 101 0.15 -2.28 -10.27
C ASN A 101 0.05 -1.34 -9.06
N ILE A 102 -0.95 -1.59 -8.20
CA ILE A 102 -1.24 -0.73 -7.02
C ILE A 102 -0.03 -0.58 -6.11
N TYR A 103 0.77 -1.63 -5.95
CA TYR A 103 1.97 -1.55 -5.10
C TYR A 103 3.03 -0.62 -5.67
N ASN A 104 3.15 -0.53 -6.99
CA ASN A 104 4.08 0.37 -7.62
C ASN A 104 3.59 1.81 -7.57
N GLN A 105 2.28 2.01 -7.72
CA GLN A 105 1.65 3.32 -7.55
C GLN A 105 1.85 3.86 -6.13
N SER A 106 1.64 3.01 -5.11
CA SER A 106 1.87 3.40 -3.71
C SER A 106 3.34 3.72 -3.41
N LEU A 107 4.28 2.97 -4.01
CA LEU A 107 5.70 3.27 -3.89
C LEU A 107 6.04 4.64 -4.50
N LEU A 108 5.59 4.90 -5.72
CA LEU A 108 5.83 6.19 -6.37
C LEU A 108 5.20 7.34 -5.59
N ALA A 109 3.99 7.17 -5.10
CA ALA A 109 3.33 8.16 -4.26
C ALA A 109 4.16 8.48 -3.00
N SER A 110 4.77 7.48 -2.37
CA SER A 110 5.62 7.68 -1.18
C SER A 110 6.97 8.33 -1.47
N ILE A 111 7.42 8.32 -2.72
CA ILE A 111 8.68 8.98 -3.13
C ILE A 111 8.41 10.46 -3.49
N ILE A 112 7.18 10.77 -3.94
CA ILE A 112 6.80 12.12 -4.38
C ILE A 112 6.30 12.98 -3.20
N ALA A 113 5.72 12.34 -2.17
CA ALA A 113 5.20 13.01 -0.97
C ALA A 113 6.31 13.58 -0.09
#